data_8540686e0d32f9986aff2906a9476f0c
#
_entry.id   8540686e0d32f9986aff2906a9476f0c
#
_cell.length_a   1.000
_cell.length_b   1.000
_cell.length_c   1.000
_cell.angle_alpha   90.00
_cell.angle_beta   90.00
_cell.angle_gamma   90.00
#
_symmetry.space_group_name_H-M   'P 1'
#
loop_
_entity.id
_entity.type
_entity.pdbx_description
1 polymer ?
#
loop_
_entity_poly.entity_id
_entity_poly.type
_entity_poly.pdbx_seq_one_letter_code
_entity_poly.pdbx_strand_id
1 'polypeptide(L)' 'MTKPRARGGFRVTAIDFRTDPVKARRHRVVSLVTHADIPDTVWADDEAGCYGERGRDAKGKQIVVEQSGPIRIVSAKR' A
#
# COMPACT_ATOMS: atom_id res chain seq x y z
N MET A 1 -16.97 -22.62 12.98
CA MET A 1 -16.77 -22.57 12.33
C MET A 1 -16.24 -22.03 11.74
N THR A 2 -15.82 -21.84 11.56
CA THR A 2 -15.16 -21.22 10.97
C THR A 2 -15.41 -20.85 9.91
N LYS A 3 -15.25 -20.12 9.51
CA LYS A 3 -15.41 -19.62 8.63
C LYS A 3 -14.67 -19.68 7.75
N PRO A 4 -14.70 -19.81 7.13
CA PRO A 4 -13.97 -19.95 6.16
C PRO A 4 -13.49 -19.02 5.54
N ARG A 5 -13.00 -18.76 5.39
CA ARG A 5 -12.57 -17.92 4.76
C ARG A 5 -12.66 -18.03 3.61
N ALA A 6 -12.80 -17.72 3.25
CA ALA A 6 -13.16 -17.57 2.09
C ALA A 6 -12.27 -17.99 1.13
N ARG A 7 -12.47 -18.56 0.31
CA ARG A 7 -11.79 -18.87 -0.57
C ARG A 7 -11.42 -17.99 -1.41
N GLY A 8 -10.43 -17.84 -1.90
CA GLY A 8 -10.05 -16.75 -2.71
C GLY A 8 -10.34 -15.46 -2.03
N GLY A 9 -10.62 -15.53 -0.80
CA GLY A 9 -11.02 -14.36 -0.09
C GLY A 9 -9.93 -13.60 0.56
N PHE A 10 -8.70 -14.04 0.44
CA PHE A 10 -7.64 -13.28 1.04
C PHE A 10 -7.48 -11.96 0.37
N ARG A 11 -7.50 -10.92 1.16
CA ARG A 11 -7.18 -9.60 0.69
C ARG A 11 -5.80 -9.23 1.22
N VAL A 12 -4.97 -8.68 0.39
CA VAL A 12 -3.67 -8.21 0.80
C VAL A 12 -3.87 -6.89 1.54
N THR A 13 -3.40 -6.83 2.77
CA THR A 13 -3.56 -5.64 3.59
C THR A 13 -2.27 -4.88 3.80
N ALA A 14 -1.14 -5.44 3.39
CA ALA A 14 0.15 -4.77 3.54
C ALA A 14 1.07 -5.17 2.40
N ILE A 15 1.78 -4.20 1.88
CA ILE A 15 2.79 -4.42 0.84
C ILE A 15 4.01 -3.59 1.15
N ASP A 16 5.17 -4.04 0.66
CA ASP A 16 6.42 -3.30 0.84
C ASP A 16 7.30 -3.58 -0.37
N PHE A 17 7.53 -2.55 -1.17
CA PHE A 17 8.33 -2.68 -2.38
C PHE A 17 9.80 -3.00 -2.10
N ARG A 18 10.27 -2.73 -0.89
CA ARG A 18 11.66 -2.99 -0.52
C ARG A 18 11.89 -4.46 -0.20
N THR A 19 10.91 -5.12 0.39
CA THR A 19 11.07 -6.50 0.85
C THR A 19 10.41 -7.50 -0.09
N ASP A 20 9.37 -7.10 -0.78
CA ASP A 20 8.65 -8.00 -1.68
C ASP A 20 8.16 -7.22 -2.89
N PRO A 21 9.08 -6.87 -3.80
CA PRO A 21 8.69 -6.04 -4.95
C PRO A 21 7.74 -6.74 -5.92
N VAL A 22 7.80 -8.05 -5.99
CA VAL A 22 6.90 -8.78 -6.89
C VAL A 22 5.46 -8.66 -6.44
N LYS A 23 5.23 -8.92 -5.17
CA LYS A 23 3.89 -8.80 -4.62
C LYS A 23 3.41 -7.34 -4.70
N ALA A 24 4.30 -6.41 -4.38
CA ALA A 24 3.94 -4.99 -4.37
C ALA A 24 3.54 -4.51 -5.77
N ARG A 25 4.23 -4.98 -6.80
CA ARG A 25 3.89 -4.56 -8.16
C ARG A 25 2.56 -5.07 -8.66
N ARG A 26 2.04 -6.11 -8.03
CA ARG A 26 0.75 -6.66 -8.40
C ARG A 26 -0.39 -5.94 -7.72
N HIS A 27 -0.07 -4.93 -6.94
CA HIS A 27 -1.06 -4.19 -6.17
C HIS A 27 -0.84 -2.70 -6.32
N ARG A 28 -1.84 -1.94 -6.01
CA ARG A 28 -1.73 -0.49 -5.97
C ARG A 28 -2.45 0.00 -4.73
N VAL A 29 -2.11 1.20 -4.30
CA VAL A 29 -2.66 1.81 -3.11
C VAL A 29 -3.59 2.94 -3.56
N VAL A 30 -4.79 2.94 -3.04
CA VAL A 30 -5.81 3.91 -3.42
C VAL A 30 -6.26 4.66 -2.19
N SER A 31 -6.38 5.97 -2.31
CA SER A 31 -6.94 6.80 -1.23
C SER A 31 -8.44 6.58 -1.16
N LEU A 32 -8.95 6.32 0.03
CA LEU A 32 -10.40 6.22 0.20
C LEU A 32 -11.06 7.59 0.31
N VAL A 33 -10.25 8.64 0.39
CA VAL A 33 -10.76 10.01 0.41
C VAL A 33 -10.94 10.54 -1.01
N THR A 34 -9.91 10.41 -1.84
CA THR A 34 -9.95 10.96 -3.19
C THR A 34 -10.33 9.93 -4.24
N HIS A 35 -10.26 8.65 -3.90
CA HIS A 35 -10.53 7.54 -4.80
C HIS A 35 -9.51 7.44 -5.94
N ALA A 36 -8.34 8.04 -5.73
CA ALA A 36 -7.28 8.03 -6.72
C ALA A 36 -6.09 7.21 -6.21
N ASP A 37 -5.31 6.70 -7.14
CA ASP A 37 -4.08 6.00 -6.79
C ASP A 37 -3.13 6.93 -6.09
N ILE A 38 -2.39 6.38 -5.14
CA ILE A 38 -1.35 7.13 -4.45
C ILE A 38 -0.02 6.69 -5.06
N PRO A 39 0.62 7.55 -5.85
CA PRO A 39 1.87 7.16 -6.51
C PRO A 39 3.04 7.19 -5.53
N ASP A 40 4.15 6.62 -5.95
CA ASP A 40 5.41 6.69 -5.20
C ASP A 40 5.33 6.09 -3.81
N THR A 41 4.43 5.13 -3.62
CA THR A 41 4.32 4.42 -2.36
C THR A 41 5.44 3.39 -2.28
N VAL A 42 6.14 3.38 -1.15
CA VAL A 42 7.20 2.41 -0.89
C VAL A 42 6.66 1.23 -0.10
N TRP A 43 5.79 1.50 0.85
CA TRP A 43 5.12 0.46 1.62
C TRP A 43 3.74 0.97 2.02
N ALA A 44 2.85 0.07 2.35
CA ALA A 44 1.51 0.46 2.76
C ALA A 44 0.89 -0.62 3.63
N ASP A 45 0.07 -0.18 4.58
CA ASP A 45 -0.68 -1.07 5.44
C ASP A 45 -2.08 -0.49 5.57
N ASP A 46 -3.04 -1.08 4.88
CA ASP A 46 -4.36 -0.48 4.83
C ASP A 46 -5.20 -0.79 6.08
N GLU A 47 -4.81 -1.77 6.87
CA GLU A 47 -5.48 -1.98 8.14
C GLU A 47 -5.07 -0.94 9.17
N ALA A 48 -3.80 -0.57 9.15
CA ALA A 48 -3.31 0.47 10.04
C ALA A 48 -3.63 1.86 9.52
N GLY A 49 -3.89 1.98 8.22
CA GLY A 49 -4.19 3.27 7.63
C GLY A 49 -2.96 4.14 7.49
N CYS A 50 -1.84 3.54 7.15
CA CYS A 50 -0.62 4.32 6.96
C CYS A 50 0.18 3.77 5.79
N TYR A 51 1.04 4.61 5.24
CA TYR A 51 1.87 4.22 4.11
C TYR A 51 3.11 5.10 4.08
N GLY A 52 4.13 4.62 3.40
CA GLY A 52 5.35 5.38 3.22
C GLY A 52 5.49 5.83 1.78
N GLU A 53 5.76 7.10 1.60
CA GLU A 53 5.90 7.72 0.29
C GLU A 53 7.34 8.12 0.05
N ARG A 54 7.78 8.04 -1.22
CA ARG A 54 9.09 8.56 -1.56
C ARG A 54 9.08 10.06 -1.41
N GLY A 55 10.12 10.58 -0.81
CA GLY A 55 10.28 12.01 -0.67
C GLY A 55 11.74 12.36 -0.67
N ARG A 56 12.05 13.62 -0.42
CA ARG A 56 13.42 14.07 -0.31
C ARG A 56 13.55 14.99 0.88
N ASP A 57 14.69 14.89 1.56
CA ASP A 57 14.94 15.76 2.69
C ASP A 57 15.47 17.11 2.17
N ALA A 58 15.85 17.99 3.09
CA ALA A 58 16.31 19.31 2.75
C ALA A 58 17.57 19.30 1.91
N LYS A 59 18.34 18.21 1.97
CA LYS A 59 19.56 18.09 1.20
C LYS A 59 19.35 17.38 -0.13
N GLY A 60 18.11 17.04 -0.45
CA GLY A 60 17.80 16.34 -1.68
C GLY A 60 17.98 14.84 -1.61
N LYS A 61 18.29 14.32 -0.43
CA LYS A 61 18.48 12.90 -0.27
C LYS A 61 17.13 12.18 -0.24
N GLN A 62 17.05 11.05 -0.91
CA GLN A 62 15.81 10.32 -0.98
C GLN A 62 15.49 9.69 0.38
N ILE A 63 14.28 9.89 0.83
CA ILE A 63 13.81 9.36 2.10
C ILE A 63 12.42 8.76 1.90
N VAL A 64 11.93 8.08 2.92
CA VAL A 64 10.55 7.58 2.95
C VAL A 64 9.82 8.38 4.01
N VAL A 65 8.75 9.03 3.60
CA VAL A 65 7.94 9.85 4.50
C VAL A 65 6.69 9.07 4.85
N GLU A 66 6.46 8.89 6.13
CA GLU A 66 5.26 8.15 6.56
C GLU A 66 4.05 9.08 6.54
N GLN A 67 2.98 8.60 5.95
CA GLN A 67 1.71 9.31 5.88
C GLN A 67 0.64 8.45 6.52
N SER A 68 -0.42 9.06 6.95
CA SER A 68 -1.56 8.31 7.46
C SER A 68 -2.83 8.79 6.78
N GLY A 69 -3.80 7.91 6.70
CA GLY A 69 -5.07 8.23 6.09
C GLY A 69 -5.76 6.96 5.64
N PRO A 70 -7.04 7.03 5.34
CA PRO A 70 -7.76 5.84 4.90
C PRO A 70 -7.33 5.45 3.48
N ILE A 71 -6.78 4.27 3.37
CA ILE A 71 -6.29 3.74 2.10
C ILE A 71 -6.76 2.32 1.93
N ARG A 72 -6.67 1.83 0.71
CA ARG A 72 -6.99 0.45 0.39
C ARG A 72 -5.96 -0.08 -0.58
N ILE A 73 -5.49 -1.29 -0.34
CA ILE A 73 -4.60 -1.97 -1.28
C ILE A 73 -5.47 -2.84 -2.17
N VAL A 74 -5.37 -2.64 -3.47
CA VAL A 74 -6.19 -3.39 -4.42
C VAL A 74 -5.29 -4.03 -5.47
N SER A 75 -5.82 -5.04 -6.12
CA SER A 75 -5.08 -5.72 -7.18
C SER A 75 -4.91 -4.77 -8.36
N ALA A 76 -3.70 -4.71 -8.89
CA ALA A 76 -3.40 -3.88 -10.04
C ALA A 76 -3.70 -4.59 -11.35
N LYS A 77 -4.03 -5.90 -11.32
CA LYS A 77 -4.21 -6.59 -12.50
C LYS A 77 -5.38 -6.13 -13.27
N ARG A 78 -5.35 -6.21 -14.54
CA ARG A 78 -6.31 -5.74 -15.32
C ARG A 78 -6.98 -6.61 -15.89
#